data_d8a530c1023e0f9c19a20acc384d4456
#
_entry.id   d8a530c1023e0f9c19a20acc384d4456
#
_cell.length_a   1.000
_cell.length_b   1.000
_cell.length_c   1.000
_cell.angle_alpha   90.00
_cell.angle_beta   90.00
_cell.angle_gamma   90.00
#
_symmetry.space_group_name_H-M   'P 1'
#
loop_
_entity.id
_entity.type
_entity.pdbx_description
1 polymer ?
#
loop_
_entity_poly.entity_id
_entity_poly.type
_entity_poly.pdbx_seq_one_letter_code
_entity_poly.pdbx_strand_id
1 'polypeptide(L)'
;MGCKHCGKTTQGKLLAQKLGVDFIDTDDEIGRIRGVDFRTLYKTKGVTEFTLAEEEACRKIVTEHENGTIVIATGGGICDNPPALQALRVCGKFVFLRLDIKHSIGRIMAKIEQTETGAFKNVPAYVLNENPTSLDQIQAILLKKYTERYQQYQTIADIVVDIKNAPVEENLKTLLGALSIQ
;
A
#
# COMPACT_ATOMS: atom_id res chain seq x y z
N MET A 1 -2.64 -5.95 2.33
CA MET A 1 -2.79 -4.98 1.21
C MET A 1 -3.79 -3.88 1.53
N GLY A 2 -3.92 -2.86 0.68
CA GLY A 2 -4.86 -1.74 0.84
C GLY A 2 -4.28 -0.42 0.40
N CYS A 3 -5.11 0.62 0.28
CA CYS A 3 -4.71 1.94 -0.19
C CYS A 3 -3.67 2.62 0.73
N LYS A 4 -2.99 3.62 0.21
CA LYS A 4 -2.00 4.38 0.98
C LYS A 4 -2.65 4.98 2.23
N HIS A 5 -1.92 5.00 3.34
CA HIS A 5 -2.33 5.51 4.66
C HIS A 5 -3.46 4.74 5.38
N CYS A 6 -3.83 3.53 4.93
CA CYS A 6 -4.75 2.69 5.69
C CYS A 6 -4.10 1.93 6.87
N GLY A 7 -2.79 2.07 7.10
CA GLY A 7 -2.11 1.49 8.26
C GLY A 7 -1.40 0.14 8.02
N LYS A 8 -1.21 -0.29 6.76
CA LYS A 8 -0.58 -1.58 6.42
C LYS A 8 0.74 -1.85 7.14
N THR A 9 1.69 -0.96 7.00
CA THR A 9 3.03 -1.09 7.60
C THR A 9 2.95 -1.18 9.12
N THR A 10 2.11 -0.34 9.75
CA THR A 10 1.94 -0.34 11.22
C THR A 10 1.29 -1.63 11.70
N GLN A 11 0.16 -2.02 11.13
CA GLN A 11 -0.56 -3.23 11.52
C GLN A 11 0.23 -4.49 11.15
N GLY A 12 0.94 -4.49 10.02
CA GLY A 12 1.79 -5.59 9.60
C GLY A 12 2.95 -5.85 10.57
N LYS A 13 3.65 -4.81 11.01
CA LYS A 13 4.72 -4.93 12.01
C LYS A 13 4.21 -5.49 13.33
N LEU A 14 3.07 -4.99 13.82
CA LEU A 14 2.48 -5.49 15.07
C LEU A 14 1.98 -6.93 14.94
N LEU A 15 1.38 -7.28 13.80
CA LEU A 15 0.99 -8.66 13.53
C LEU A 15 2.20 -9.59 13.49
N ALA A 16 3.26 -9.22 12.79
CA ALA A 16 4.49 -9.99 12.73
C ALA A 16 5.11 -10.19 14.12
N GLN A 17 5.17 -9.14 14.92
CA GLN A 17 5.63 -9.20 16.31
C GLN A 17 4.78 -10.16 17.17
N LYS A 18 3.45 -10.09 17.03
CA LYS A 18 2.52 -10.97 17.76
C LYS A 18 2.70 -12.44 17.37
N LEU A 19 3.01 -12.70 16.10
CA LEU A 19 3.22 -14.06 15.56
C LEU A 19 4.65 -14.58 15.77
N GLY A 20 5.62 -13.72 16.13
CA GLY A 20 7.03 -14.08 16.21
C GLY A 20 7.65 -14.41 14.85
N VAL A 21 7.23 -13.70 13.79
CA VAL A 21 7.70 -13.91 12.41
C VAL A 21 8.25 -12.61 11.81
N ASP A 22 8.93 -12.74 10.67
CA ASP A 22 9.48 -11.60 9.95
C ASP A 22 8.40 -10.71 9.32
N PHE A 23 8.74 -9.43 9.19
CA PHE A 23 7.94 -8.40 8.52
C PHE A 23 8.72 -7.81 7.35
N ILE A 24 8.09 -7.73 6.18
CA ILE A 24 8.65 -7.08 4.99
C ILE A 24 7.64 -6.10 4.40
N ASP A 25 8.13 -4.91 4.00
CA ASP A 25 7.36 -3.95 3.18
C ASP A 25 7.90 -4.00 1.75
N THR A 26 7.03 -4.21 0.76
CA THR A 26 7.45 -4.30 -0.64
C THR A 26 8.07 -2.99 -1.14
N ASP A 27 7.64 -1.82 -0.62
CA ASP A 27 8.23 -0.54 -0.97
C ASP A 27 9.70 -0.43 -0.49
N ASP A 28 10.00 -0.97 0.71
CA ASP A 28 11.38 -1.03 1.24
C ASP A 28 12.23 -2.00 0.41
N GLU A 29 11.68 -3.14 -0.01
CA GLU A 29 12.40 -4.12 -0.83
C GLU A 29 12.71 -3.58 -2.23
N ILE A 30 11.80 -2.82 -2.86
CA ILE A 30 12.09 -2.10 -4.09
C ILE A 30 13.30 -1.19 -3.90
N GLY A 31 13.33 -0.43 -2.79
CA GLY A 31 14.45 0.43 -2.44
C GLY A 31 15.78 -0.32 -2.32
N ARG A 32 15.76 -1.51 -1.69
CA ARG A 32 16.93 -2.37 -1.53
C ARG A 32 17.47 -2.87 -2.88
N ILE A 33 16.58 -3.29 -3.76
CA ILE A 33 16.96 -3.82 -5.09
C ILE A 33 17.48 -2.73 -6.02
N ARG A 34 16.84 -1.55 -6.01
CA ARG A 34 17.16 -0.47 -6.96
C ARG A 34 18.20 0.53 -6.44
N GLY A 35 18.57 0.47 -5.17
CA GLY A 35 19.48 1.43 -4.54
C GLY A 35 18.93 2.86 -4.42
N VAL A 36 17.64 3.04 -4.70
CA VAL A 36 16.92 4.32 -4.56
C VAL A 36 15.52 4.05 -4.01
N ASP A 37 14.96 4.99 -3.25
CA ASP A 37 13.61 4.82 -2.73
C ASP A 37 12.55 4.75 -3.86
N PHE A 38 11.46 4.06 -3.60
CA PHE A 38 10.42 3.76 -4.59
C PHE A 38 9.79 5.02 -5.20
N ARG A 39 9.72 6.15 -4.47
CA ARG A 39 9.17 7.41 -4.98
C ARG A 39 10.11 8.05 -5.98
N THR A 40 11.41 8.04 -5.68
CA THR A 40 12.47 8.50 -6.59
C THR A 40 12.47 7.64 -7.85
N LEU A 41 12.39 6.31 -7.70
CA LEU A 41 12.29 5.39 -8.84
C LEU A 41 11.09 5.73 -9.73
N TYR A 42 9.90 5.85 -9.14
CA TYR A 42 8.67 6.18 -9.88
C TYR A 42 8.80 7.52 -10.61
N LYS A 43 9.33 8.55 -9.93
CA LYS A 43 9.48 9.91 -10.48
C LYS A 43 10.50 9.98 -11.60
N THR A 44 11.59 9.24 -11.51
CA THR A 44 12.74 9.35 -12.45
C THR A 44 12.68 8.36 -13.60
N LYS A 45 12.09 7.18 -13.38
CA LYS A 45 12.03 6.08 -14.35
C LYS A 45 10.62 5.76 -14.84
N GLY A 46 9.60 6.35 -14.21
CA GLY A 46 8.20 6.19 -14.61
C GLY A 46 7.53 4.91 -14.09
N VAL A 47 6.26 4.77 -14.47
CA VAL A 47 5.39 3.68 -14.00
C VAL A 47 5.87 2.30 -14.43
N THR A 48 6.36 2.16 -15.66
CA THR A 48 6.78 0.86 -16.22
C THR A 48 7.92 0.26 -15.40
N GLU A 49 8.99 1.04 -15.16
CA GLU A 49 10.13 0.56 -14.38
C GLU A 49 9.73 0.29 -12.92
N PHE A 50 8.87 1.12 -12.35
CA PHE A 50 8.34 0.87 -11.02
C PHE A 50 7.55 -0.44 -10.94
N THR A 51 6.68 -0.72 -11.92
CA THR A 51 5.88 -1.96 -11.97
C THR A 51 6.76 -3.20 -12.06
N LEU A 52 7.82 -3.15 -12.89
CA LEU A 52 8.81 -4.23 -13.01
C LEU A 52 9.58 -4.43 -11.69
N ALA A 53 9.99 -3.34 -11.04
CA ALA A 53 10.70 -3.40 -9.76
C ALA A 53 9.81 -3.95 -8.64
N GLU A 54 8.52 -3.62 -8.62
CA GLU A 54 7.55 -4.16 -7.65
C GLU A 54 7.33 -5.65 -7.87
N GLU A 55 7.21 -6.11 -9.12
CA GLU A 55 7.13 -7.55 -9.43
C GLU A 55 8.39 -8.29 -8.99
N GLU A 56 9.58 -7.76 -9.32
CA GLU A 56 10.86 -8.36 -8.93
C GLU A 56 11.00 -8.44 -7.41
N ALA A 57 10.64 -7.38 -6.69
CA ALA A 57 10.64 -7.36 -5.22
C ALA A 57 9.71 -8.45 -4.66
N CYS A 58 8.50 -8.59 -5.20
CA CYS A 58 7.56 -9.61 -4.77
C CYS A 58 8.09 -11.02 -5.02
N ARG A 59 8.65 -11.31 -6.20
CA ARG A 59 9.25 -12.62 -6.52
C ARG A 59 10.41 -12.95 -5.59
N LYS A 60 11.27 -11.98 -5.32
CA LYS A 60 12.41 -12.14 -4.43
C LYS A 60 11.98 -12.46 -3.00
N ILE A 61 11.03 -11.69 -2.45
CA ILE A 61 10.46 -11.95 -1.12
C ILE A 61 9.98 -13.40 -1.01
N VAL A 62 9.25 -13.88 -2.01
CA VAL A 62 8.74 -15.26 -2.05
C VAL A 62 9.86 -16.28 -2.01
N THR A 63 10.86 -16.11 -2.88
CA THR A 63 12.00 -17.05 -2.96
C THR A 63 12.84 -17.07 -1.68
N GLU A 64 13.07 -15.91 -1.06
CA GLU A 64 13.87 -15.82 0.17
C GLU A 64 13.14 -16.38 1.40
N HIS A 65 11.79 -16.54 1.35
CA HIS A 65 10.97 -16.97 2.50
C HIS A 65 10.06 -18.18 2.20
N GLU A 66 10.43 -19.00 1.22
CA GLU A 66 9.62 -20.17 0.80
C GLU A 66 9.36 -21.20 1.91
N ASN A 67 10.25 -21.28 2.90
CA ASN A 67 10.19 -22.25 4.01
C ASN A 67 9.72 -21.63 5.34
N GLY A 68 9.23 -20.39 5.33
CA GLY A 68 8.87 -19.65 6.54
C GLY A 68 7.50 -19.00 6.49
N THR A 69 7.00 -18.60 7.65
CA THR A 69 5.84 -17.72 7.77
C THR A 69 6.33 -16.26 7.86
N ILE A 70 5.69 -15.38 7.11
CA ILE A 70 6.10 -13.98 7.01
C ILE A 70 4.86 -13.09 6.87
N VAL A 71 4.94 -11.86 7.36
CA VAL A 71 3.94 -10.82 7.14
C VAL A 71 4.46 -9.83 6.12
N ILE A 72 3.74 -9.68 5.01
CA ILE A 72 4.11 -8.77 3.92
C ILE A 72 3.14 -7.58 3.89
N ALA A 73 3.66 -6.37 4.03
CA ALA A 73 2.94 -5.14 3.65
C ALA A 73 3.25 -4.79 2.20
N THR A 74 2.22 -4.48 1.42
CA THR A 74 2.39 -4.15 0.00
C THR A 74 2.31 -2.66 -0.26
N GLY A 75 2.87 -2.19 -1.36
CA GLY A 75 2.60 -0.86 -1.90
C GLY A 75 1.09 -0.59 -2.04
N GLY A 76 0.68 0.68 -1.89
CA GLY A 76 -0.74 1.05 -1.92
C GLY A 76 -1.39 1.01 -3.30
N GLY A 77 -0.66 0.60 -4.32
CA GLY A 77 -1.10 0.46 -5.70
C GLY A 77 -0.90 -0.93 -6.29
N ILE A 78 -0.52 -1.92 -5.48
CA ILE A 78 -0.20 -3.27 -5.97
C ILE A 78 -1.35 -3.93 -6.74
N CYS A 79 -2.60 -3.54 -6.48
CA CYS A 79 -3.75 -4.03 -7.25
C CYS A 79 -3.70 -3.62 -8.74
N ASP A 80 -2.91 -2.62 -9.09
CA ASP A 80 -2.67 -2.21 -10.47
C ASP A 80 -1.52 -3.03 -11.13
N ASN A 81 -0.91 -4.00 -10.41
CA ASN A 81 0.21 -4.83 -10.85
C ASN A 81 -0.11 -6.33 -10.74
N PRO A 82 -0.85 -6.92 -11.71
CA PRO A 82 -1.22 -8.33 -11.67
C PRO A 82 -0.03 -9.30 -11.57
N PRO A 83 1.11 -9.11 -12.25
CA PRO A 83 2.28 -9.97 -12.08
C PRO A 83 2.84 -10.01 -10.65
N ALA A 84 2.92 -8.87 -9.97
CA ALA A 84 3.34 -8.80 -8.56
C ALA A 84 2.36 -9.52 -7.63
N LEU A 85 1.05 -9.35 -7.85
CA LEU A 85 0.02 -10.09 -7.11
C LEU A 85 0.13 -11.60 -7.34
N GLN A 86 0.34 -12.03 -8.57
CA GLN A 86 0.51 -13.45 -8.89
C GLN A 86 1.74 -14.04 -8.18
N ALA A 87 2.84 -13.30 -8.15
CA ALA A 87 4.03 -13.72 -7.41
C ALA A 87 3.74 -13.92 -5.92
N LEU A 88 3.02 -13.00 -5.26
CA LEU A 88 2.69 -13.10 -3.85
C LEU A 88 1.60 -14.14 -3.53
N ARG A 89 0.75 -14.53 -4.50
CA ARG A 89 -0.38 -15.44 -4.26
C ARG A 89 0.07 -16.82 -3.76
N VAL A 90 1.25 -17.25 -4.14
CA VAL A 90 1.81 -18.55 -3.71
C VAL A 90 2.24 -18.55 -2.23
N CYS A 91 2.46 -17.39 -1.62
CA CYS A 91 2.91 -17.27 -0.23
C CYS A 91 1.79 -17.38 0.80
N GLY A 92 0.52 -17.22 0.42
CA GLY A 92 -0.55 -17.27 1.39
C GLY A 92 -1.75 -16.36 1.09
N LYS A 93 -2.42 -15.92 2.15
CA LYS A 93 -3.69 -15.18 2.05
C LYS A 93 -3.49 -13.69 1.88
N PHE A 94 -4.32 -13.09 1.04
CA PHE A 94 -4.41 -11.66 0.88
C PHE A 94 -5.41 -11.05 1.85
N VAL A 95 -4.93 -10.18 2.72
CA VAL A 95 -5.74 -9.46 3.70
C VAL A 95 -5.88 -8.01 3.27
N PHE A 96 -7.09 -7.57 2.97
CA PHE A 96 -7.39 -6.18 2.65
C PHE A 96 -7.72 -5.38 3.92
N LEU A 97 -6.87 -4.45 4.29
CA LEU A 97 -7.14 -3.47 5.34
C LEU A 97 -7.97 -2.33 4.74
N ARG A 98 -9.29 -2.37 4.99
CA ARG A 98 -10.25 -1.43 4.45
C ARG A 98 -10.49 -0.29 5.44
N LEU A 99 -9.86 0.86 5.22
CA LEU A 99 -10.16 2.11 5.92
C LEU A 99 -11.12 2.92 5.06
N ASP A 100 -12.06 3.61 5.65
CA ASP A 100 -12.94 4.52 4.91
C ASP A 100 -12.16 5.43 3.95
N ILE A 101 -12.65 5.57 2.71
CA ILE A 101 -11.97 6.31 1.63
C ILE A 101 -11.74 7.77 2.01
N LYS A 102 -12.73 8.42 2.66
CA LYS A 102 -12.62 9.82 3.05
C LYS A 102 -11.51 10.03 4.08
N HIS A 103 -11.35 9.10 5.03
CA HIS A 103 -10.25 9.14 6.00
C HIS A 103 -8.88 8.96 5.32
N SER A 104 -8.77 8.02 4.39
CA SER A 104 -7.53 7.79 3.64
C SER A 104 -7.14 9.01 2.81
N ILE A 105 -8.09 9.61 2.11
CA ILE A 105 -7.87 10.82 1.31
C ILE A 105 -7.55 12.01 2.22
N GLY A 106 -8.28 12.20 3.31
CA GLY A 106 -8.01 13.27 4.29
C GLY A 106 -6.58 13.24 4.80
N ARG A 107 -6.03 12.05 5.10
CA ARG A 107 -4.62 11.89 5.51
C ARG A 107 -3.61 12.26 4.40
N ILE A 108 -3.97 12.13 3.13
CA ILE A 108 -3.14 12.59 2.02
C ILE A 108 -3.26 14.09 1.88
N MET A 109 -4.49 14.60 1.81
CA MET A 109 -4.76 16.04 1.63
C MET A 109 -4.11 16.89 2.72
N ALA A 110 -4.09 16.41 3.97
CA ALA A 110 -3.46 17.09 5.10
C ALA A 110 -1.92 17.23 4.96
N LYS A 111 -1.28 16.50 4.03
CA LYS A 111 0.18 16.57 3.77
C LYS A 111 0.51 17.35 2.50
N ILE A 112 -0.50 17.74 1.73
CA ILE A 112 -0.28 18.48 0.50
C ILE A 112 -0.03 19.94 0.86
N GLU A 113 1.02 20.48 0.29
CA GLU A 113 1.43 21.87 0.42
C GLU A 113 1.39 22.53 -0.95
N GLN A 114 0.92 23.76 -1.02
CA GLN A 114 1.03 24.59 -2.21
C GLN A 114 2.21 25.54 -2.05
N THR A 115 3.10 25.58 -3.05
CA THR A 115 4.23 26.49 -3.07
C THR A 115 3.77 27.91 -3.46
N GLU A 116 4.63 28.90 -3.23
CA GLU A 116 4.41 30.30 -3.68
C GLU A 116 4.23 30.41 -5.20
N THR A 117 4.81 29.47 -5.96
CA THR A 117 4.67 29.37 -7.40
C THR A 117 3.42 28.66 -7.86
N GLY A 118 2.53 28.23 -6.92
CA GLY A 118 1.31 27.52 -7.21
C GLY A 118 1.47 26.00 -7.44
N ALA A 119 2.69 25.47 -7.41
CA ALA A 119 2.93 24.03 -7.55
C ALA A 119 2.54 23.29 -6.27
N PHE A 120 2.09 22.03 -6.41
CA PHE A 120 1.75 21.16 -5.27
C PHE A 120 2.90 20.25 -4.88
N LYS A 121 3.23 20.19 -3.58
CA LYS A 121 4.17 19.24 -2.98
C LYS A 121 3.42 18.11 -2.26
N ASN A 122 4.11 16.98 -2.05
CA ASN A 122 3.59 15.81 -1.34
C ASN A 122 2.38 15.12 -1.98
N VAL A 123 2.05 15.47 -3.22
CA VAL A 123 1.01 14.83 -4.02
C VAL A 123 1.50 13.49 -4.55
N PRO A 124 0.68 12.42 -4.52
CA PRO A 124 1.05 11.16 -5.17
C PRO A 124 1.35 11.35 -6.66
N ALA A 125 2.41 10.71 -7.15
CA ALA A 125 2.90 10.92 -8.52
C ALA A 125 1.83 10.62 -9.58
N TYR A 126 1.00 9.58 -9.39
CA TYR A 126 -0.08 9.25 -10.31
C TYR A 126 -1.17 10.34 -10.40
N VAL A 127 -1.32 11.15 -9.34
CA VAL A 127 -2.23 12.32 -9.36
C VAL A 127 -1.60 13.46 -10.13
N LEU A 128 -0.30 13.71 -9.96
CA LEU A 128 0.42 14.76 -10.70
C LEU A 128 0.43 14.49 -12.21
N ASN A 129 0.42 13.25 -12.64
CA ASN A 129 0.36 12.86 -14.05
C ASN A 129 -0.93 13.34 -14.74
N GLU A 130 -1.99 13.63 -13.98
CA GLU A 130 -3.25 14.20 -14.49
C GLU A 130 -3.25 15.73 -14.52
N ASN A 131 -2.12 16.37 -14.18
CA ASN A 131 -1.92 17.83 -14.20
C ASN A 131 -3.00 18.62 -13.44
N PRO A 132 -3.29 18.31 -12.16
CA PRO A 132 -4.31 19.02 -11.40
C PRO A 132 -3.88 20.48 -11.16
N THR A 133 -4.84 21.41 -11.28
CA THR A 133 -4.63 22.85 -11.06
C THR A 133 -5.19 23.36 -9.74
N SER A 134 -5.93 22.50 -9.00
CA SER A 134 -6.51 22.85 -7.69
C SER A 134 -6.53 21.67 -6.73
N LEU A 135 -6.69 21.96 -5.42
CA LEU A 135 -6.85 20.94 -4.39
C LEU A 135 -8.13 20.10 -4.60
N ASP A 136 -9.21 20.72 -5.12
CA ASP A 136 -10.45 20.00 -5.42
C ASP A 136 -10.26 18.97 -6.53
N GLN A 137 -9.50 19.32 -7.57
CA GLN A 137 -9.13 18.36 -8.62
C GLN A 137 -8.28 17.22 -8.08
N ILE A 138 -7.29 17.51 -7.24
CA ILE A 138 -6.49 16.49 -6.57
C ILE A 138 -7.39 15.55 -5.76
N GLN A 139 -8.33 16.10 -4.99
CA GLN A 139 -9.26 15.30 -4.19
C GLN A 139 -10.17 14.43 -5.06
N ALA A 140 -10.69 14.97 -6.17
CA ALA A 140 -11.53 14.24 -7.11
C ALA A 140 -10.77 13.07 -7.77
N ILE A 141 -9.52 13.29 -8.20
CA ILE A 141 -8.66 12.24 -8.76
C ILE A 141 -8.38 11.15 -7.72
N LEU A 142 -8.05 11.55 -6.48
CA LEU A 142 -7.85 10.61 -5.38
C LEU A 142 -9.10 9.79 -5.11
N LEU A 143 -10.27 10.41 -5.06
CA LEU A 143 -11.54 9.73 -4.81
C LEU A 143 -11.83 8.68 -5.90
N LYS A 144 -11.71 9.05 -7.16
CA LYS A 144 -11.87 8.14 -8.29
C LYS A 144 -10.92 6.94 -8.17
N LYS A 145 -9.61 7.19 -8.03
CA LYS A 145 -8.61 6.13 -7.98
C LYS A 145 -8.76 5.22 -6.77
N TYR A 146 -9.15 5.76 -5.61
CA TYR A 146 -9.38 4.95 -4.41
C TYR A 146 -10.63 4.10 -4.52
N THR A 147 -11.69 4.61 -5.14
CA THR A 147 -12.92 3.83 -5.40
C THR A 147 -12.60 2.63 -6.30
N GLU A 148 -11.87 2.84 -7.39
CA GLU A 148 -11.42 1.78 -8.29
C GLU A 148 -10.57 0.72 -7.55
N ARG A 149 -9.55 1.17 -6.79
CA ARG A 149 -8.68 0.27 -6.03
C ARG A 149 -9.41 -0.50 -4.94
N TYR A 150 -10.41 0.10 -4.29
CA TYR A 150 -11.22 -0.60 -3.29
C TYR A 150 -11.99 -1.76 -3.91
N GLN A 151 -12.60 -1.56 -5.07
CA GLN A 151 -13.26 -2.63 -5.82
C GLN A 151 -12.28 -3.74 -6.17
N GLN A 152 -11.10 -3.39 -6.70
CA GLN A 152 -10.06 -4.36 -7.02
C GLN A 152 -9.60 -5.13 -5.77
N TYR A 153 -9.30 -4.44 -4.66
CA TYR A 153 -8.89 -5.09 -3.42
C TYR A 153 -9.96 -6.02 -2.85
N GLN A 154 -11.25 -5.64 -2.93
CA GLN A 154 -12.34 -6.52 -2.50
C GLN A 154 -12.42 -7.81 -3.33
N THR A 155 -12.12 -7.75 -4.61
CA THR A 155 -12.10 -8.92 -5.50
C THR A 155 -10.86 -9.80 -5.27
N ILE A 156 -9.71 -9.19 -4.96
CA ILE A 156 -8.43 -9.90 -4.82
C ILE A 156 -8.29 -10.55 -3.44
N ALA A 157 -8.83 -9.93 -2.38
CA ALA A 157 -8.60 -10.32 -1.00
C ALA A 157 -9.34 -11.62 -0.62
N ASP A 158 -8.66 -12.46 0.15
CA ASP A 158 -9.26 -13.63 0.81
C ASP A 158 -9.98 -13.21 2.10
N ILE A 159 -9.51 -12.13 2.74
CA ILE A 159 -10.04 -11.59 4.00
C ILE A 159 -10.11 -10.07 3.89
N VAL A 160 -11.25 -9.49 4.23
CA VAL A 160 -11.44 -8.04 4.34
C VAL A 160 -11.56 -7.67 5.81
N VAL A 161 -10.73 -6.72 6.26
CA VAL A 161 -10.71 -6.23 7.64
C VAL A 161 -11.01 -4.74 7.65
N ASP A 162 -12.11 -4.35 8.27
CA ASP A 162 -12.50 -2.96 8.43
C ASP A 162 -11.63 -2.29 9.50
N ILE A 163 -10.78 -1.38 9.04
CA ILE A 163 -9.89 -0.57 9.88
C ILE A 163 -10.57 0.79 10.15
N LYS A 164 -10.56 1.20 11.40
CA LYS A 164 -11.13 2.47 11.84
C LYS A 164 -10.07 3.55 12.01
N ASN A 165 -10.52 4.79 12.08
CA ASN A 165 -9.68 5.90 12.55
C ASN A 165 -9.66 5.89 14.09
N ALA A 166 -9.02 4.86 14.66
CA ALA A 166 -8.98 4.51 16.07
C ALA A 166 -7.53 4.19 16.49
N PRO A 167 -7.25 4.01 17.79
CA PRO A 167 -5.95 3.56 18.26
C PRO A 167 -5.46 2.30 17.53
N VAL A 168 -4.15 2.20 17.40
CA VAL A 168 -3.50 1.14 16.61
C VAL A 168 -3.82 -0.25 17.18
N GLU A 169 -3.90 -0.37 18.50
CA GLU A 169 -4.19 -1.60 19.23
C GLU A 169 -5.61 -2.11 19.00
N GLU A 170 -6.59 -1.21 18.83
CA GLU A 170 -7.97 -1.58 18.50
C GLU A 170 -8.04 -2.21 17.11
N ASN A 171 -7.37 -1.62 16.14
CA ASN A 171 -7.28 -2.14 14.80
C ASN A 171 -6.52 -3.47 14.76
N LEU A 172 -5.48 -3.63 15.58
CA LEU A 172 -4.77 -4.91 15.71
C LEU A 172 -5.69 -6.00 16.26
N LYS A 173 -6.49 -5.73 17.30
CA LYS A 173 -7.46 -6.69 17.82
C LYS A 173 -8.46 -7.12 16.74
N THR A 174 -8.95 -6.17 15.95
CA THR A 174 -9.85 -6.46 14.82
C THR A 174 -9.18 -7.36 13.79
N LEU A 175 -7.92 -7.06 13.44
CA LEU A 175 -7.12 -7.85 12.50
C LEU A 175 -6.87 -9.28 13.02
N LEU A 176 -6.43 -9.43 14.27
CA LEU A 176 -6.20 -10.73 14.89
C LEU A 176 -7.49 -11.58 14.91
N GLY A 177 -8.62 -10.98 15.30
CA GLY A 177 -9.92 -11.65 15.28
C GLY A 177 -10.32 -12.13 13.88
N ALA A 178 -10.13 -11.32 12.86
CA ALA A 178 -10.42 -11.69 11.47
C ALA A 178 -9.52 -12.81 10.94
N LEU A 179 -8.31 -12.93 11.48
CA LEU A 179 -7.35 -13.98 11.14
C LEU A 179 -7.49 -15.25 12.01
N SER A 180 -8.40 -15.25 12.99
CA SER A 180 -8.57 -16.32 13.99
C SER A 180 -7.27 -16.59 14.79
N ILE A 181 -6.49 -15.55 15.08
CA ILE A 181 -5.27 -15.59 15.88
C ILE A 181 -5.61 -15.13 17.31
N GLN A 182 -5.22 -15.95 18.30
CA GLN A 182 -5.41 -15.67 19.73
C GLN A 182 -4.27 -14.88 20.34
#